data_e7f32683577d16ea3297f1b30db43278
#
_entry.id   e7f32683577d16ea3297f1b30db43278
#
_cell.length_a   1.000
_cell.length_b   1.000
_cell.length_c   1.000
_cell.angle_alpha   90.00
_cell.angle_beta   90.00
_cell.angle_gamma   90.00
#
_symmetry.space_group_name_H-M   'P 1'
#
loop_
_entity.id
_entity.type
_entity.pdbx_description
1 polymer ?
#
loop_
_entity_poly.entity_id
_entity_poly.type
_entity_poly.pdbx_seq_one_letter_code
_entity_poly.pdbx_strand_id
1 'polypeptide(L)'
;MDFQQNLITTIHDYTLALQDPVQLQQGLRDKPTTILIPCLMEEFRRPALRLIRSVLQELEELHQLVIALSAGSVEEVREAEQFFADMPFPVHVQWTNAPAVKELLSGFSDQGLDLMGPPGKGWAVWQGLGVAIRDAEVVALFDADIRTFTPAYPQRMLLPLLLPSSGVAYVKAFYSRLSLETHALQGRGTRLFVGPLLTALSQLLGDSPFLDYLQAFRYPLAGEFAFTRDLAVNLRIPCDWGLEIGLLSEVHRHVALSRIAQVDLGLFDHKHKTLGESPREGLQRMCSEILASVLRGLMEHQGTTISAEQVATLEVLFRRVGEDRIRQFALDSAVNNLPYNRHGEELAVQQFSSLIRPGLQRFQQDPLAIQLPSWSRLLSCASRLQDDLAQAGLDRCGDNDSAISLAPNARSECPSLV
;
A
#
# COMPACT_ATOMS: atom_id res chain seq x y z
N MET A 1 -12.56 13.77 27.80
CA MET A 1 -13.09 13.25 26.51
C MET A 1 -12.35 11.96 26.25
N ASP A 2 -13.05 10.86 26.27
CA ASP A 2 -12.42 9.56 26.06
C ASP A 2 -12.19 9.33 24.58
N PHE A 3 -10.99 8.90 24.21
CA PHE A 3 -10.69 8.55 22.84
C PHE A 3 -11.45 7.29 22.46
N GLN A 4 -12.25 7.37 21.39
CA GLN A 4 -13.02 6.22 20.93
C GLN A 4 -12.10 5.19 20.28
N GLN A 5 -12.22 3.97 20.72
CA GLN A 5 -11.70 2.77 20.08
C GLN A 5 -12.89 2.13 19.33
N ASN A 6 -12.86 2.18 18.00
CA ASN A 6 -13.91 1.61 17.17
C ASN A 6 -13.69 0.09 16.97
N LEU A 7 -13.97 -0.43 15.76
CA LEU A 7 -13.80 -1.85 15.44
C LEU A 7 -12.34 -2.34 15.48
N ILE A 8 -11.38 -1.45 15.29
CA ILE A 8 -9.95 -1.74 15.30
C ILE A 8 -9.24 -0.88 16.33
N THR A 9 -8.08 -1.34 16.80
CA THR A 9 -7.27 -0.57 17.76
C THR A 9 -6.72 0.70 17.10
N THR A 10 -6.94 1.86 17.73
CA THR A 10 -6.39 3.13 17.29
C THR A 10 -5.32 3.62 18.26
N ILE A 11 -4.09 3.74 17.81
CA ILE A 11 -2.93 4.20 18.59
C ILE A 11 -2.70 5.67 18.24
N HIS A 12 -3.00 6.55 19.22
CA HIS A 12 -2.89 7.99 19.07
C HIS A 12 -1.47 8.50 19.35
N ASP A 13 -1.13 9.65 18.79
CA ASP A 13 0.05 10.40 19.19
C ASP A 13 -0.29 11.36 20.33
N TYR A 14 0.20 11.06 21.52
CA TYR A 14 0.03 11.93 22.68
C TYR A 14 1.13 12.98 22.83
N THR A 15 2.13 13.00 21.95
CA THR A 15 3.29 13.91 21.93
C THR A 15 4.13 13.93 23.22
N LEU A 16 3.57 13.44 24.34
CA LEU A 16 4.23 13.36 25.65
C LEU A 16 4.99 12.05 25.86
N ALA A 17 4.59 11.01 25.18
CA ALA A 17 5.24 9.71 25.25
C ALA A 17 6.52 9.81 24.41
N LEU A 18 7.57 10.23 25.03
CA LEU A 18 8.89 10.05 24.47
C LEU A 18 9.06 8.57 24.22
N GLN A 19 9.21 8.30 22.99
CA GLN A 19 9.45 6.99 22.46
C GLN A 19 10.71 6.46 23.13
N ASP A 20 10.57 5.34 23.80
CA ASP A 20 11.70 4.64 24.34
C ASP A 20 12.38 3.89 23.16
N PRO A 21 13.52 4.38 22.63
CA PRO A 21 14.21 3.72 21.53
C PRO A 21 14.70 2.33 21.93
N VAL A 22 14.93 2.08 23.23
CA VAL A 22 15.34 0.78 23.76
C VAL A 22 14.28 -0.29 23.48
N GLN A 23 13.00 0.03 23.62
CA GLN A 23 11.92 -0.92 23.35
C GLN A 23 11.85 -1.32 21.88
N LEU A 24 12.04 -0.39 20.96
CA LEU A 24 12.11 -0.69 19.52
C LEU A 24 13.32 -1.57 19.21
N GLN A 25 14.51 -1.18 19.66
CA GLN A 25 15.75 -1.94 19.41
C GLN A 25 15.64 -3.37 19.98
N GLN A 26 15.10 -3.52 21.18
CA GLN A 26 14.86 -4.86 21.74
C GLN A 26 13.90 -5.68 20.88
N GLY A 27 12.79 -5.10 20.45
CA GLY A 27 11.84 -5.79 19.56
C GLY A 27 12.45 -6.19 18.21
N LEU A 28 13.33 -5.37 17.65
CA LEU A 28 14.03 -5.67 16.39
C LEU A 28 15.05 -6.82 16.57
N ARG A 29 15.72 -6.92 17.75
CA ARG A 29 16.58 -8.08 18.08
C ARG A 29 15.79 -9.37 18.22
N ASP A 30 14.63 -9.29 18.85
CA ASP A 30 13.82 -10.47 19.16
C ASP A 30 13.09 -11.02 17.92
N LYS A 31 12.75 -10.15 16.97
CA LYS A 31 12.01 -10.52 15.74
C LYS A 31 12.68 -9.95 14.49
N PRO A 32 13.22 -10.78 13.61
CA PRO A 32 13.75 -10.33 12.33
C PRO A 32 12.74 -9.47 11.58
N THR A 33 13.08 -8.20 11.34
CA THR A 33 12.18 -7.21 10.76
C THR A 33 12.79 -6.63 9.49
N THR A 34 12.01 -6.59 8.42
CA THR A 34 12.40 -5.98 7.14
C THR A 34 11.55 -4.75 6.86
N ILE A 35 12.18 -3.68 6.43
CA ILE A 35 11.52 -2.52 5.84
C ILE A 35 11.57 -2.67 4.32
N LEU A 36 10.41 -2.49 3.66
CA LEU A 36 10.25 -2.51 2.22
C LEU A 36 9.91 -1.12 1.70
N ILE A 37 10.67 -0.64 0.72
CA ILE A 37 10.44 0.66 0.07
C ILE A 37 10.31 0.44 -1.44
N PRO A 38 9.10 0.52 -2.02
CA PRO A 38 8.95 0.61 -3.46
C PRO A 38 9.47 1.96 -3.95
N CYS A 39 10.37 1.96 -4.94
CA CYS A 39 11.11 3.15 -5.34
C CYS A 39 11.27 3.27 -6.86
N LEU A 40 11.20 4.49 -7.35
CA LEU A 40 11.60 4.86 -8.72
C LEU A 40 12.95 5.60 -8.66
N MET A 41 13.75 5.52 -9.73
CA MET A 41 15.05 6.19 -9.78
C MET A 41 14.97 7.71 -9.58
N GLU A 42 13.87 8.34 -9.97
CA GLU A 42 13.69 9.79 -9.75
C GLU A 42 13.73 10.19 -8.27
N GLU A 43 13.39 9.29 -7.33
CA GLU A 43 13.36 9.59 -5.90
C GLU A 43 14.77 9.71 -5.30
N PHE A 44 15.79 9.09 -5.90
CA PHE A 44 17.20 9.24 -5.49
C PHE A 44 17.72 10.68 -5.66
N ARG A 45 17.12 11.45 -6.56
CA ARG A 45 17.47 12.86 -6.80
C ARG A 45 16.70 13.82 -5.89
N ARG A 46 15.78 13.31 -5.05
CA ARG A 46 14.91 14.09 -4.18
C ARG A 46 15.35 14.06 -2.72
N PRO A 47 15.05 15.10 -1.94
CA PRO A 47 15.46 15.17 -0.55
C PRO A 47 14.76 14.14 0.35
N ALA A 48 13.54 13.69 0.00
CA ALA A 48 12.75 12.78 0.83
C ALA A 48 13.46 11.45 1.07
N LEU A 49 13.98 10.79 0.03
CA LEU A 49 14.67 9.51 0.18
C LEU A 49 15.96 9.63 1.02
N ARG A 50 16.67 10.78 0.93
CA ARG A 50 17.85 11.05 1.79
C ARG A 50 17.44 11.19 3.25
N LEU A 51 16.33 11.86 3.53
CA LEU A 51 15.77 11.98 4.88
C LEU A 51 15.37 10.60 5.41
N ILE A 52 14.64 9.80 4.63
CA ILE A 52 14.25 8.43 5.00
C ILE A 52 15.50 7.60 5.33
N ARG A 53 16.53 7.63 4.45
CA ARG A 53 17.79 6.93 4.67
C ARG A 53 18.44 7.34 5.98
N SER A 54 18.56 8.66 6.27
CA SER A 54 19.21 9.13 7.50
C SER A 54 18.47 8.67 8.77
N VAL A 55 17.14 8.61 8.75
CA VAL A 55 16.36 8.10 9.88
C VAL A 55 16.52 6.58 10.02
N LEU A 56 16.51 5.85 8.91
CA LEU A 56 16.67 4.39 8.96
C LEU A 56 18.05 3.96 9.44
N GLN A 57 19.11 4.75 9.20
CA GLN A 57 20.47 4.47 9.72
C GLN A 57 20.52 4.36 11.25
N GLU A 58 19.56 4.94 11.98
CA GLU A 58 19.47 4.84 13.44
C GLU A 58 18.88 3.48 13.91
N LEU A 59 18.34 2.65 12.99
CA LEU A 59 17.77 1.35 13.31
C LEU A 59 18.81 0.23 13.18
N GLU A 60 19.89 0.29 13.98
CA GLU A 60 21.04 -0.63 13.88
C GLU A 60 20.67 -2.13 13.93
N GLU A 61 19.59 -2.47 14.62
CA GLU A 61 19.11 -3.84 14.81
C GLU A 61 18.08 -4.28 13.72
N LEU A 62 17.87 -3.47 12.68
CA LEU A 62 17.00 -3.85 11.57
C LEU A 62 17.62 -5.05 10.83
N HIS A 63 16.81 -6.09 10.61
CA HIS A 63 17.30 -7.29 9.94
C HIS A 63 17.70 -7.02 8.48
N GLN A 64 16.86 -6.27 7.74
CA GLN A 64 17.08 -5.95 6.33
C GLN A 64 16.28 -4.74 5.86
N LEU A 65 16.82 -4.03 4.88
CA LEU A 65 16.08 -3.08 4.04
C LEU A 65 15.96 -3.64 2.63
N VAL A 66 14.74 -3.72 2.09
CA VAL A 66 14.48 -4.11 0.70
C VAL A 66 14.00 -2.89 -0.08
N ILE A 67 14.72 -2.53 -1.13
CA ILE A 67 14.34 -1.49 -2.07
C ILE A 67 13.78 -2.15 -3.33
N ALA A 68 12.46 -2.11 -3.51
CA ALA A 68 11.82 -2.63 -4.72
C ALA A 68 11.93 -1.55 -5.82
N LEU A 69 13.04 -1.57 -6.55
CA LEU A 69 13.44 -0.55 -7.50
C LEU A 69 12.94 -0.83 -8.90
N SER A 70 12.31 0.17 -9.54
CA SER A 70 12.13 0.21 -10.99
C SER A 70 13.19 1.11 -11.60
N ALA A 71 14.09 0.53 -12.37
CA ALA A 71 15.23 1.21 -13.00
C ALA A 71 15.29 0.94 -14.51
N GLY A 72 15.82 1.89 -15.27
CA GLY A 72 15.97 1.78 -16.72
C GLY A 72 17.25 1.09 -17.17
N SER A 73 18.27 1.03 -16.31
CA SER A 73 19.57 0.45 -16.63
C SER A 73 20.29 -0.12 -15.41
N VAL A 74 21.32 -0.91 -15.67
CA VAL A 74 22.24 -1.46 -14.63
C VAL A 74 22.98 -0.35 -13.87
N GLU A 75 23.34 0.72 -14.54
CA GLU A 75 24.01 1.87 -13.93
C GLU A 75 23.13 2.54 -12.87
N GLU A 76 21.84 2.69 -13.16
CA GLU A 76 20.86 3.21 -12.20
C GLU A 76 20.74 2.29 -10.98
N VAL A 77 20.79 0.98 -11.17
CA VAL A 77 20.74 0.03 -10.06
C VAL A 77 22.00 0.13 -9.21
N ARG A 78 23.20 0.24 -9.84
CA ARG A 78 24.45 0.46 -9.12
C ARG A 78 24.48 1.77 -8.35
N GLU A 79 23.89 2.85 -8.91
CA GLU A 79 23.70 4.12 -8.21
C GLU A 79 22.85 3.91 -6.93
N ALA A 80 21.78 3.14 -7.03
CA ALA A 80 20.93 2.83 -5.88
C ALA A 80 21.65 1.98 -4.82
N GLU A 81 22.42 0.97 -5.22
CA GLU A 81 23.25 0.16 -4.31
C GLU A 81 24.29 1.03 -3.59
N GLN A 82 24.97 1.90 -4.33
CA GLN A 82 25.93 2.83 -3.76
C GLN A 82 25.29 3.82 -2.77
N PHE A 83 24.08 4.28 -3.07
CA PHE A 83 23.35 5.19 -2.18
C PHE A 83 23.07 4.60 -0.81
N PHE A 84 22.93 3.28 -0.69
CA PHE A 84 22.67 2.57 0.55
C PHE A 84 23.87 1.77 1.08
N ALA A 85 25.06 1.93 0.51
CA ALA A 85 26.23 1.06 0.81
C ALA A 85 26.75 1.16 2.26
N ASP A 86 26.47 2.27 2.96
CA ASP A 86 26.93 2.53 4.34
C ASP A 86 25.83 2.32 5.40
N MET A 87 24.74 1.65 5.04
CA MET A 87 23.71 1.29 6.02
C MET A 87 24.27 0.26 7.02
N PRO A 88 23.88 0.34 8.33
CA PRO A 88 24.40 -0.57 9.36
C PRO A 88 23.82 -1.99 9.30
N PHE A 89 22.93 -2.26 8.40
CA PHE A 89 22.25 -3.54 8.17
C PHE A 89 22.23 -3.89 6.67
N PRO A 90 21.95 -5.14 6.30
CA PRO A 90 21.88 -5.57 4.91
C PRO A 90 20.83 -4.80 4.10
N VAL A 91 21.20 -4.36 2.90
CA VAL A 91 20.25 -3.74 1.95
C VAL A 91 20.18 -4.61 0.70
N HIS A 92 18.97 -5.00 0.32
CA HIS A 92 18.70 -5.71 -0.91
C HIS A 92 18.00 -4.78 -1.91
N VAL A 93 18.67 -4.46 -3.00
CA VAL A 93 18.10 -3.69 -4.11
C VAL A 93 17.52 -4.66 -5.13
N GLN A 94 16.22 -4.89 -5.05
CA GLN A 94 15.46 -5.73 -5.99
C GLN A 94 15.14 -4.93 -7.25
N TRP A 95 15.83 -5.21 -8.34
CA TRP A 95 15.52 -4.61 -9.65
C TRP A 95 14.27 -5.28 -10.25
N THR A 96 13.10 -4.69 -9.99
CA THR A 96 11.80 -5.32 -10.27
C THR A 96 11.51 -5.53 -11.75
N ASN A 97 12.06 -4.72 -12.63
CA ASN A 97 11.90 -4.82 -14.08
C ASN A 97 13.15 -5.34 -14.81
N ALA A 98 14.08 -5.99 -14.08
CA ALA A 98 15.25 -6.64 -14.67
C ALA A 98 14.86 -7.66 -15.75
N PRO A 99 15.66 -7.83 -16.80
CA PRO A 99 15.43 -8.88 -17.81
C PRO A 99 15.30 -10.27 -17.20
N ALA A 100 16.19 -10.65 -16.29
CA ALA A 100 16.15 -11.93 -15.60
C ALA A 100 14.89 -12.14 -14.74
N VAL A 101 14.39 -11.09 -14.09
CA VAL A 101 13.11 -11.14 -13.35
C VAL A 101 11.93 -11.38 -14.30
N LYS A 102 11.91 -10.68 -15.43
CA LYS A 102 10.85 -10.88 -16.45
C LYS A 102 10.88 -12.28 -17.05
N GLU A 103 12.06 -12.80 -17.35
CA GLU A 103 12.25 -14.16 -17.84
C GLU A 103 11.76 -15.20 -16.81
N LEU A 104 12.20 -15.07 -15.55
CA LEU A 104 11.77 -15.94 -14.47
C LEU A 104 10.24 -15.96 -14.32
N LEU A 105 9.60 -14.77 -14.22
CA LEU A 105 8.17 -14.68 -13.97
C LEU A 105 7.32 -15.08 -15.18
N SER A 106 7.77 -14.80 -16.41
CA SER A 106 7.08 -15.22 -17.63
C SER A 106 7.08 -16.75 -17.80
N GLY A 107 8.09 -17.45 -17.29
CA GLY A 107 8.18 -18.92 -17.33
C GLY A 107 7.03 -19.64 -16.59
N PHE A 108 6.26 -18.94 -15.75
CA PHE A 108 5.08 -19.49 -15.08
C PHE A 108 3.81 -19.44 -15.92
N SER A 109 3.78 -18.68 -17.02
CA SER A 109 2.61 -18.58 -17.91
C SER A 109 2.21 -19.93 -18.50
N ASP A 110 3.17 -20.77 -18.84
CA ASP A 110 2.92 -22.13 -19.35
C ASP A 110 2.26 -23.05 -18.31
N GLN A 111 2.35 -22.69 -17.04
CA GLN A 111 1.72 -23.39 -15.92
C GLN A 111 0.34 -22.80 -15.54
N GLY A 112 -0.17 -21.87 -16.35
CA GLY A 112 -1.44 -21.17 -16.11
C GLY A 112 -1.37 -20.12 -15.00
N LEU A 113 -0.17 -19.65 -14.65
CA LEU A 113 0.06 -18.57 -13.67
C LEU A 113 0.63 -17.35 -14.37
N ASP A 114 -0.22 -16.32 -14.53
CA ASP A 114 0.25 -15.03 -15.02
C ASP A 114 0.82 -14.21 -13.85
N LEU A 115 2.15 -14.17 -13.76
CA LEU A 115 2.88 -13.38 -12.76
C LEU A 115 3.42 -12.06 -13.34
N MET A 116 3.17 -11.82 -14.63
CA MET A 116 3.57 -10.60 -15.33
C MET A 116 2.51 -9.50 -15.15
N GLY A 117 2.38 -8.99 -13.92
CA GLY A 117 1.49 -7.86 -13.66
C GLY A 117 1.88 -6.58 -14.43
N PRO A 118 0.94 -5.65 -14.62
CA PRO A 118 1.26 -4.35 -15.21
C PRO A 118 2.31 -3.62 -14.35
N PRO A 119 3.27 -2.89 -14.98
CA PRO A 119 4.25 -2.12 -14.24
C PRO A 119 3.57 -1.12 -13.30
N GLY A 120 3.97 -1.13 -12.02
CA GLY A 120 3.39 -0.23 -11.01
C GLY A 120 3.77 -0.59 -9.59
N LYS A 121 3.28 0.23 -8.64
CA LYS A 121 3.58 0.07 -7.21
C LYS A 121 3.20 -1.34 -6.70
N GLY A 122 2.02 -1.84 -7.04
CA GLY A 122 1.55 -3.14 -6.56
C GLY A 122 2.45 -4.30 -7.01
N TRP A 123 2.91 -4.29 -8.27
CA TRP A 123 3.84 -5.31 -8.78
C TRP A 123 5.22 -5.22 -8.11
N ALA A 124 5.73 -4.00 -7.87
CA ALA A 124 6.99 -3.81 -7.14
C ALA A 124 6.85 -4.24 -5.67
N VAL A 125 5.73 -3.92 -5.03
CA VAL A 125 5.43 -4.34 -3.65
C VAL A 125 5.36 -5.86 -3.55
N TRP A 126 4.69 -6.54 -4.48
CA TRP A 126 4.58 -8.00 -4.48
C TRP A 126 5.95 -8.68 -4.59
N GLN A 127 6.82 -8.22 -5.48
CA GLN A 127 8.19 -8.76 -5.62
C GLN A 127 9.02 -8.47 -4.37
N GLY A 128 9.04 -7.21 -3.93
CA GLY A 128 9.77 -6.81 -2.72
C GLY A 128 9.29 -7.55 -1.48
N LEU A 129 7.98 -7.82 -1.38
CA LEU A 129 7.41 -8.62 -0.31
C LEU A 129 7.93 -10.08 -0.37
N GLY A 130 7.98 -10.68 -1.57
CA GLY A 130 8.53 -12.02 -1.75
C GLY A 130 9.97 -12.14 -1.25
N VAL A 131 10.78 -11.12 -1.49
CA VAL A 131 12.16 -11.05 -0.96
C VAL A 131 12.16 -10.82 0.56
N ALA A 132 11.36 -9.89 1.06
CA ALA A 132 11.34 -9.49 2.47
C ALA A 132 10.92 -10.63 3.41
N ILE A 133 9.89 -11.40 3.04
CA ILE A 133 9.33 -12.47 3.89
C ILE A 133 10.14 -13.76 3.91
N ARG A 134 11.25 -13.85 3.17
CA ARG A 134 12.16 -15.03 3.23
C ARG A 134 12.65 -15.25 4.66
N ASP A 135 13.16 -14.17 5.27
CA ASP A 135 13.89 -14.25 6.53
C ASP A 135 13.25 -13.38 7.64
N ALA A 136 12.29 -12.51 7.30
CA ALA A 136 11.65 -11.63 8.26
C ALA A 136 10.41 -12.25 8.92
N GLU A 137 10.16 -11.94 10.19
CA GLU A 137 8.90 -12.19 10.91
C GLU A 137 7.93 -11.02 10.81
N VAL A 138 8.45 -9.81 10.61
CA VAL A 138 7.69 -8.57 10.47
C VAL A 138 8.18 -7.81 9.24
N VAL A 139 7.24 -7.29 8.45
CA VAL A 139 7.55 -6.42 7.31
C VAL A 139 6.77 -5.12 7.46
N ALA A 140 7.46 -3.98 7.31
CA ALA A 140 6.83 -2.67 7.19
C ALA A 140 7.11 -2.08 5.81
N LEU A 141 6.11 -1.41 5.23
CA LEU A 141 6.23 -0.71 3.97
C LEU A 141 6.11 0.80 4.18
N PHE A 142 7.00 1.55 3.54
CA PHE A 142 6.97 3.01 3.47
C PHE A 142 7.16 3.48 2.02
N ASP A 143 6.47 4.56 1.65
CA ASP A 143 6.71 5.21 0.37
C ASP A 143 8.04 5.96 0.36
N ALA A 144 8.70 6.05 -0.80
CA ALA A 144 10.04 6.65 -0.95
C ALA A 144 10.03 8.19 -0.95
N ASP A 145 8.87 8.82 -1.02
CA ASP A 145 8.71 10.27 -1.25
C ASP A 145 8.15 11.04 -0.04
N ILE A 146 8.20 10.44 1.16
CA ILE A 146 7.71 11.05 2.42
C ILE A 146 8.67 12.16 2.87
N ARG A 147 8.22 13.41 2.84
CA ARG A 147 9.00 14.59 3.21
C ARG A 147 9.04 14.88 4.72
N THR A 148 8.15 14.26 5.46
CA THR A 148 7.98 14.43 6.93
C THR A 148 8.45 13.21 7.72
N PHE A 149 9.26 12.34 7.10
CA PHE A 149 9.70 11.11 7.74
C PHE A 149 10.58 11.38 8.95
N THR A 150 10.24 10.78 10.10
CA THR A 150 10.94 10.95 11.37
C THR A 150 11.15 9.58 12.04
N PRO A 151 12.00 9.45 13.07
CA PRO A 151 12.14 8.20 13.83
C PRO A 151 10.83 7.65 14.39
N ALA A 152 9.83 8.51 14.60
CA ALA A 152 8.50 8.10 15.04
C ALA A 152 7.77 7.19 14.02
N TYR A 153 8.06 7.32 12.71
CA TYR A 153 7.40 6.54 11.67
C TYR A 153 7.68 5.04 11.81
N PRO A 154 8.94 4.57 11.71
CA PRO A 154 9.24 3.15 11.87
C PRO A 154 8.87 2.67 13.28
N GLN A 155 9.09 3.46 14.33
CA GLN A 155 8.78 3.07 15.67
C GLN A 155 7.28 2.79 15.88
N ARG A 156 6.40 3.72 15.48
CA ARG A 156 4.95 3.57 15.65
C ARG A 156 4.38 2.46 14.78
N MET A 157 4.92 2.27 13.59
CA MET A 157 4.48 1.20 12.69
C MET A 157 4.90 -0.19 13.17
N LEU A 158 6.09 -0.32 13.75
CA LEU A 158 6.68 -1.61 14.11
C LEU A 158 6.33 -2.05 15.54
N LEU A 159 6.34 -1.14 16.53
CA LEU A 159 6.12 -1.51 17.93
C LEU A 159 4.87 -2.35 18.19
N PRO A 160 3.68 -2.06 17.58
CA PRO A 160 2.51 -2.89 17.82
C PRO A 160 2.68 -4.36 17.40
N LEU A 161 3.56 -4.64 16.42
CA LEU A 161 3.86 -6.00 15.95
C LEU A 161 4.98 -6.67 16.76
N LEU A 162 5.90 -5.86 17.30
CA LEU A 162 7.06 -6.33 18.03
C LEU A 162 6.77 -6.63 19.49
N LEU A 163 5.81 -5.93 20.10
CA LEU A 163 5.41 -6.16 21.49
C LEU A 163 4.87 -7.59 21.69
N PRO A 164 5.45 -8.41 22.60
CA PRO A 164 5.11 -9.83 22.72
C PRO A 164 3.63 -10.10 23.06
N SER A 165 3.00 -9.18 23.81
CA SER A 165 1.62 -9.34 24.30
C SER A 165 0.56 -8.68 23.43
N SER A 166 0.95 -8.00 22.32
CA SER A 166 0.00 -7.23 21.52
C SER A 166 -0.99 -8.10 20.74
N GLY A 167 -0.52 -9.23 20.21
CA GLY A 167 -1.28 -10.08 19.30
C GLY A 167 -1.64 -9.44 17.96
N VAL A 168 -1.17 -8.20 17.69
CA VAL A 168 -1.41 -7.47 16.43
C VAL A 168 -0.74 -8.18 15.27
N ALA A 169 -1.45 -8.30 14.15
CA ALA A 169 -0.94 -8.90 12.92
C ALA A 169 -0.83 -7.90 11.75
N TYR A 170 -1.57 -6.80 11.83
CA TYR A 170 -1.59 -5.74 10.82
C TYR A 170 -1.66 -4.36 11.45
N VAL A 171 -0.84 -3.45 10.95
CA VAL A 171 -0.81 -2.05 11.35
C VAL A 171 -0.93 -1.18 10.09
N LYS A 172 -1.79 -0.16 10.15
CA LYS A 172 -1.93 0.84 9.09
C LYS A 172 -1.72 2.24 9.63
N ALA A 173 -1.01 3.07 8.87
CA ALA A 173 -0.84 4.47 9.24
C ALA A 173 -2.12 5.28 9.03
N PHE A 174 -2.29 6.34 9.83
CA PHE A 174 -3.12 7.48 9.50
C PHE A 174 -2.39 8.78 9.88
N TYR A 175 -2.79 9.88 9.26
CA TYR A 175 -2.09 11.16 9.41
C TYR A 175 -2.91 12.34 8.90
N SER A 176 -2.52 13.54 9.32
CA SER A 176 -3.01 14.80 8.76
C SER A 176 -2.16 15.20 7.55
N ARG A 177 -2.76 15.19 6.36
CA ARG A 177 -2.02 15.43 5.13
C ARG A 177 -2.04 16.90 4.74
N LEU A 178 -0.88 17.54 4.84
CA LEU A 178 -0.70 18.96 4.59
C LEU A 178 0.53 19.18 3.69
N SER A 179 0.42 20.05 2.70
CA SER A 179 1.60 20.49 1.94
C SER A 179 2.48 21.42 2.76
N LEU A 180 3.74 21.07 2.93
CA LEU A 180 4.72 21.94 3.58
C LEU A 180 5.03 23.22 2.78
N GLU A 181 4.80 23.20 1.47
CA GLU A 181 5.07 24.35 0.58
C GLU A 181 3.92 25.35 0.58
N THR A 182 2.68 24.86 0.51
CA THR A 182 1.50 25.73 0.34
C THR A 182 0.66 25.85 1.62
N HIS A 183 0.98 25.07 2.65
CA HIS A 183 0.21 24.94 3.88
C HIS A 183 -1.26 24.56 3.66
N ALA A 184 -1.59 24.01 2.49
CA ALA A 184 -2.94 23.63 2.14
C ALA A 184 -3.21 22.16 2.46
N LEU A 185 -4.46 21.85 2.85
CA LEU A 185 -4.92 20.47 3.04
C LEU A 185 -4.79 19.65 1.75
N GLN A 186 -4.22 18.47 1.88
CA GLN A 186 -4.05 17.52 0.80
C GLN A 186 -4.92 16.27 1.00
N GLY A 187 -4.70 15.22 0.20
CA GLY A 187 -5.41 13.95 0.34
C GLY A 187 -6.87 13.98 -0.15
N ARG A 188 -7.15 14.69 -1.25
CA ARG A 188 -8.49 14.74 -1.88
C ARG A 188 -9.08 13.35 -2.13
N GLY A 189 -8.24 12.37 -2.52
CA GLY A 189 -8.68 10.99 -2.73
C GLY A 189 -9.36 10.40 -1.48
N THR A 190 -8.79 10.57 -0.29
CA THR A 190 -9.40 10.12 0.95
C THR A 190 -10.54 11.03 1.39
N ARG A 191 -10.31 12.36 1.45
CA ARG A 191 -11.26 13.31 2.03
C ARG A 191 -12.53 13.49 1.20
N LEU A 192 -12.40 13.56 -0.13
CA LEU A 192 -13.48 13.94 -1.05
C LEU A 192 -13.95 12.81 -1.98
N PHE A 193 -13.25 11.66 -1.96
CA PHE A 193 -13.69 10.50 -2.73
C PHE A 193 -13.98 9.29 -1.85
N VAL A 194 -12.98 8.67 -1.22
CA VAL A 194 -13.18 7.40 -0.46
C VAL A 194 -14.11 7.60 0.73
N GLY A 195 -13.89 8.63 1.55
CA GLY A 195 -14.77 8.92 2.68
C GLY A 195 -16.23 9.13 2.27
N PRO A 196 -16.54 10.05 1.32
CA PRO A 196 -17.88 10.20 0.78
C PRO A 196 -18.45 8.93 0.13
N LEU A 197 -17.64 8.17 -0.61
CA LEU A 197 -18.09 6.94 -1.27
C LEU A 197 -18.51 5.88 -0.25
N LEU A 198 -17.69 5.60 0.76
CA LEU A 198 -18.01 4.62 1.79
C LEU A 198 -19.26 5.03 2.58
N THR A 199 -19.38 6.32 2.94
CA THR A 199 -20.57 6.85 3.62
C THR A 199 -21.81 6.72 2.74
N ALA A 200 -21.73 7.08 1.46
CA ALA A 200 -22.86 6.99 0.53
C ALA A 200 -23.28 5.52 0.28
N LEU A 201 -22.32 4.60 0.17
CA LEU A 201 -22.60 3.17 0.05
C LEU A 201 -23.28 2.62 1.31
N SER A 202 -22.85 3.00 2.52
CA SER A 202 -23.52 2.59 3.76
C SER A 202 -24.94 3.14 3.86
N GLN A 203 -25.17 4.38 3.43
CA GLN A 203 -26.54 4.94 3.37
C GLN A 203 -27.43 4.24 2.34
N LEU A 204 -26.85 3.76 1.24
CA LEU A 204 -27.58 3.08 0.17
C LEU A 204 -27.91 1.63 0.51
N LEU A 205 -26.95 0.91 1.11
CA LEU A 205 -27.01 -0.53 1.32
C LEU A 205 -27.50 -0.92 2.73
N GLY A 206 -27.43 0.01 3.69
CA GLY A 206 -27.68 -0.29 5.11
C GLY A 206 -26.50 -1.01 5.76
N ASP A 207 -26.80 -1.92 6.69
CA ASP A 207 -25.79 -2.65 7.47
C ASP A 207 -24.82 -3.42 6.59
N SER A 208 -23.54 -3.10 6.71
CA SER A 208 -22.47 -3.69 5.92
C SER A 208 -21.19 -3.80 6.76
N PRO A 209 -20.91 -4.97 7.34
CA PRO A 209 -19.70 -5.18 8.14
C PRO A 209 -18.40 -4.83 7.42
N PHE A 210 -18.33 -5.04 6.11
CA PHE A 210 -17.16 -4.68 5.31
C PHE A 210 -17.01 -3.16 5.15
N LEU A 211 -18.12 -2.42 4.92
CA LEU A 211 -18.05 -0.96 4.86
C LEU A 211 -17.74 -0.35 6.24
N ASP A 212 -18.29 -0.90 7.32
CA ASP A 212 -17.98 -0.47 8.68
C ASP A 212 -16.50 -0.68 9.01
N TYR A 213 -15.94 -1.81 8.57
CA TYR A 213 -14.51 -2.08 8.68
C TYR A 213 -13.67 -1.06 7.91
N LEU A 214 -13.99 -0.78 6.65
CA LEU A 214 -13.25 0.23 5.86
C LEU A 214 -13.36 1.63 6.47
N GLN A 215 -14.52 1.99 7.02
CA GLN A 215 -14.76 3.28 7.67
C GLN A 215 -14.10 3.40 9.05
N ALA A 216 -13.72 2.27 9.69
CA ALA A 216 -12.96 2.29 10.92
C ALA A 216 -11.54 2.87 10.74
N PHE A 217 -10.98 2.80 9.53
CA PHE A 217 -9.68 3.41 9.21
C PHE A 217 -9.83 4.91 8.97
N ARG A 218 -9.06 5.71 9.71
CA ARG A 218 -9.03 7.19 9.55
C ARG A 218 -8.44 7.62 8.21
N TYR A 219 -7.50 6.83 7.68
CA TYR A 219 -6.89 7.06 6.37
C TYR A 219 -6.74 5.75 5.57
N PRO A 220 -7.83 5.21 4.97
CA PRO A 220 -7.80 3.91 4.28
C PRO A 220 -6.81 3.85 3.10
N LEU A 221 -6.47 4.99 2.50
CA LEU A 221 -5.50 5.10 1.40
C LEU A 221 -4.06 5.38 1.86
N ALA A 222 -3.72 5.21 3.16
CA ALA A 222 -2.33 5.31 3.57
C ALA A 222 -1.48 4.24 2.86
N GLY A 223 -0.34 4.67 2.31
CA GLY A 223 0.61 3.76 1.65
C GLY A 223 1.50 3.03 2.66
N GLU A 224 1.50 3.47 3.91
CA GLU A 224 2.31 2.93 5.00
C GLU A 224 1.52 1.90 5.79
N PHE A 225 2.03 0.69 5.82
CA PHE A 225 1.45 -0.42 6.59
C PHE A 225 2.54 -1.42 7.00
N ALA A 226 2.24 -2.19 8.03
CA ALA A 226 3.13 -3.26 8.48
C ALA A 226 2.32 -4.50 8.87
N PHE A 227 2.93 -5.67 8.78
CA PHE A 227 2.27 -6.94 9.05
C PHE A 227 3.25 -8.03 9.48
N THR A 228 2.72 -9.06 10.12
CA THR A 228 3.47 -10.27 10.39
C THR A 228 3.69 -11.07 9.10
N ARG A 229 4.78 -11.87 9.05
CA ARG A 229 5.07 -12.79 7.94
C ARG A 229 3.90 -13.73 7.64
N ASP A 230 3.28 -14.28 8.68
CA ASP A 230 2.16 -15.22 8.53
C ASP A 230 0.98 -14.60 7.77
N LEU A 231 0.72 -13.32 7.97
CA LEU A 231 -0.26 -12.60 7.18
C LEU A 231 0.27 -12.33 5.77
N ALA A 232 1.47 -11.79 5.66
CA ALA A 232 2.07 -11.34 4.40
C ALA A 232 2.12 -12.42 3.32
N VAL A 233 2.47 -13.66 3.70
CA VAL A 233 2.57 -14.80 2.75
C VAL A 233 1.22 -15.17 2.13
N ASN A 234 0.10 -14.82 2.78
CA ASN A 234 -1.25 -15.19 2.35
C ASN A 234 -2.00 -14.09 1.58
N LEU A 235 -1.45 -12.88 1.52
CA LEU A 235 -2.09 -11.75 0.85
C LEU A 235 -1.96 -11.83 -0.66
N ARG A 236 -3.06 -11.63 -1.38
CA ARG A 236 -3.07 -11.33 -2.81
C ARG A 236 -2.83 -9.82 -2.97
N ILE A 237 -1.95 -9.44 -3.86
CA ILE A 237 -1.57 -8.03 -4.04
C ILE A 237 -2.18 -7.47 -5.33
N PRO A 238 -3.07 -6.46 -5.24
CA PRO A 238 -3.56 -5.75 -6.42
C PRO A 238 -2.44 -5.01 -7.16
N CYS A 239 -2.47 -5.04 -8.50
CA CYS A 239 -1.45 -4.40 -9.33
C CYS A 239 -1.78 -2.94 -9.67
N ASP A 240 -3.01 -2.49 -9.41
CA ASP A 240 -3.52 -1.18 -9.77
C ASP A 240 -3.50 -0.18 -8.58
N TRP A 241 -4.11 0.99 -8.76
CA TRP A 241 -4.26 2.01 -7.72
C TRP A 241 -5.26 1.63 -6.62
N GLY A 242 -5.91 0.49 -6.74
CA GLY A 242 -6.71 -0.11 -5.68
C GLY A 242 -5.90 -0.87 -4.64
N LEU A 243 -4.56 -0.82 -4.71
CA LEU A 243 -3.64 -1.55 -3.82
C LEU A 243 -4.03 -1.44 -2.35
N GLU A 244 -4.20 -0.23 -1.83
CA GLU A 244 -4.46 -0.01 -0.42
C GLU A 244 -5.83 -0.56 0.02
N ILE A 245 -6.88 -0.35 -0.78
CA ILE A 245 -8.23 -0.88 -0.48
C ILE A 245 -8.28 -2.40 -0.68
N GLY A 246 -7.67 -2.91 -1.75
CA GLY A 246 -7.61 -4.34 -1.99
C GLY A 246 -6.81 -5.09 -0.93
N LEU A 247 -5.71 -4.48 -0.44
CA LEU A 247 -4.96 -5.02 0.70
C LEU A 247 -5.82 -5.04 1.98
N LEU A 248 -6.58 -3.98 2.25
CA LEU A 248 -7.53 -3.97 3.38
C LEU A 248 -8.59 -5.06 3.24
N SER A 249 -9.08 -5.33 2.02
CA SER A 249 -9.99 -6.44 1.75
C SER A 249 -9.37 -7.80 2.08
N GLU A 250 -8.12 -8.03 1.69
CA GLU A 250 -7.38 -9.25 2.05
C GLU A 250 -7.14 -9.36 3.57
N VAL A 251 -6.76 -8.25 4.22
CA VAL A 251 -6.60 -8.22 5.69
C VAL A 251 -7.91 -8.59 6.39
N HIS A 252 -9.04 -8.04 5.95
CA HIS A 252 -10.37 -8.38 6.50
C HIS A 252 -10.69 -9.87 6.36
N ARG A 253 -10.23 -10.52 5.30
CA ARG A 253 -10.41 -11.96 5.06
C ARG A 253 -9.60 -12.84 6.02
N HIS A 254 -8.37 -12.40 6.37
CA HIS A 254 -7.38 -13.24 7.04
C HIS A 254 -7.18 -12.93 8.52
N VAL A 255 -7.62 -11.76 9.00
CA VAL A 255 -7.29 -11.25 10.33
C VAL A 255 -8.53 -10.85 11.10
N ALA A 256 -8.64 -11.33 12.35
CA ALA A 256 -9.68 -10.85 13.25
C ALA A 256 -9.47 -9.36 13.57
N LEU A 257 -10.56 -8.58 13.68
CA LEU A 257 -10.51 -7.13 13.90
C LEU A 257 -9.70 -6.73 15.14
N SER A 258 -9.73 -7.54 16.20
CA SER A 258 -8.94 -7.34 17.43
C SER A 258 -7.42 -7.43 17.23
N ARG A 259 -6.96 -7.96 16.10
CA ARG A 259 -5.55 -8.08 15.74
C ARG A 259 -5.11 -7.01 14.71
N ILE A 260 -5.96 -6.04 14.46
CA ILE A 260 -5.71 -4.92 13.53
C ILE A 260 -5.55 -3.64 14.33
N ALA A 261 -4.50 -2.88 14.01
CA ALA A 261 -4.28 -1.56 14.57
C ALA A 261 -4.10 -0.50 13.48
N GLN A 262 -4.41 0.75 13.82
CA GLN A 262 -3.99 1.92 13.05
C GLN A 262 -3.21 2.87 13.96
N VAL A 263 -2.19 3.53 13.41
CA VAL A 263 -1.28 4.39 14.18
C VAL A 263 -1.24 5.80 13.61
N ASP A 264 -1.23 6.79 14.52
CA ASP A 264 -1.10 8.19 14.18
C ASP A 264 0.37 8.53 13.87
N LEU A 265 0.66 8.99 12.67
CA LEU A 265 1.97 9.48 12.25
C LEU A 265 2.05 11.03 12.23
N GLY A 266 1.01 11.71 12.71
CA GLY A 266 0.96 13.17 12.82
C GLY A 266 0.85 13.87 11.48
N LEU A 267 1.76 14.81 11.22
CA LEU A 267 1.81 15.56 9.97
C LEU A 267 2.49 14.76 8.86
N PHE A 268 1.87 14.75 7.67
CA PHE A 268 2.37 14.01 6.52
C PHE A 268 2.37 14.85 5.24
N ASP A 269 3.51 14.92 4.58
CA ASP A 269 3.67 15.50 3.24
C ASP A 269 4.47 14.58 2.34
N HIS A 270 3.99 14.41 1.13
CA HIS A 270 4.65 13.69 0.06
C HIS A 270 4.25 14.28 -1.30
N LYS A 271 4.78 13.76 -2.40
CA LYS A 271 4.46 14.21 -3.76
C LYS A 271 2.95 14.21 -4.02
N HIS A 272 2.45 15.32 -4.53
CA HIS A 272 1.03 15.49 -4.83
C HIS A 272 0.72 15.16 -6.29
N LYS A 273 -0.39 14.44 -6.50
CA LYS A 273 -0.93 14.21 -7.84
C LYS A 273 -1.94 15.29 -8.21
N THR A 274 -1.90 15.73 -9.45
CA THR A 274 -2.94 16.59 -10.03
C THR A 274 -4.23 15.79 -10.25
N LEU A 275 -5.35 16.49 -10.38
CA LEU A 275 -6.66 15.86 -10.66
C LEU A 275 -6.66 15.07 -11.98
N GLY A 276 -5.81 15.46 -12.94
CA GLY A 276 -5.83 14.95 -14.31
C GLY A 276 -6.91 15.60 -15.16
N GLU A 277 -6.70 15.61 -16.46
CA GLU A 277 -7.65 16.20 -17.44
C GLU A 277 -8.69 15.18 -17.92
N SER A 278 -8.43 13.88 -17.70
CA SER A 278 -9.31 12.80 -18.13
C SER A 278 -9.46 11.71 -17.05
N PRO A 279 -10.55 10.88 -17.12
CA PRO A 279 -10.73 9.73 -16.22
C PRO A 279 -9.62 8.66 -16.30
N ARG A 280 -8.72 8.75 -17.28
CA ARG A 280 -7.61 7.81 -17.47
C ARG A 280 -6.29 8.32 -16.89
N GLU A 281 -6.30 9.50 -16.24
CA GLU A 281 -5.09 10.18 -15.79
C GLU A 281 -5.20 10.62 -14.33
N GLY A 282 -4.05 10.78 -13.69
CA GLY A 282 -3.92 11.39 -12.37
C GLY A 282 -4.83 10.78 -11.31
N LEU A 283 -5.44 11.66 -10.52
CA LEU A 283 -6.30 11.28 -9.40
C LEU A 283 -7.63 10.64 -9.84
N GLN A 284 -8.14 11.00 -11.03
CA GLN A 284 -9.40 10.43 -11.55
C GLN A 284 -9.25 8.93 -11.89
N ARG A 285 -8.13 8.54 -12.53
CA ARG A 285 -7.81 7.13 -12.76
C ARG A 285 -7.71 6.37 -11.45
N MET A 286 -6.96 6.91 -10.50
CA MET A 286 -6.81 6.31 -9.16
C MET A 286 -8.19 6.10 -8.49
N CYS A 287 -9.06 7.10 -8.50
CA CYS A 287 -10.41 6.99 -7.92
C CYS A 287 -11.27 5.93 -8.60
N SER A 288 -11.16 5.77 -9.92
CA SER A 288 -11.90 4.75 -10.67
C SER A 288 -11.44 3.33 -10.30
N GLU A 289 -10.14 3.11 -10.12
CA GLU A 289 -9.58 1.83 -9.71
C GLU A 289 -9.88 1.51 -8.23
N ILE A 290 -9.87 2.53 -7.37
CA ILE A 290 -10.32 2.41 -5.96
C ILE A 290 -11.81 2.03 -5.89
N LEU A 291 -12.68 2.67 -6.68
CA LEU A 291 -14.10 2.30 -6.75
C LEU A 291 -14.27 0.82 -7.08
N ALA A 292 -13.56 0.34 -8.11
CA ALA A 292 -13.60 -1.08 -8.49
C ALA A 292 -13.15 -2.00 -7.34
N SER A 293 -12.13 -1.60 -6.57
CA SER A 293 -11.64 -2.37 -5.41
C SER A 293 -12.66 -2.41 -4.26
N VAL A 294 -13.36 -1.30 -3.98
CA VAL A 294 -14.45 -1.27 -2.98
C VAL A 294 -15.59 -2.17 -3.41
N LEU A 295 -16.02 -2.08 -4.68
CA LEU A 295 -17.12 -2.90 -5.21
C LEU A 295 -16.78 -4.39 -5.20
N ARG A 296 -15.53 -4.73 -5.53
CA ARG A 296 -15.05 -6.11 -5.46
C ARG A 296 -15.08 -6.64 -4.04
N GLY A 297 -14.58 -5.85 -3.07
CA GLY A 297 -14.64 -6.20 -1.65
C GLY A 297 -16.08 -6.44 -1.17
N LEU A 298 -17.05 -5.60 -1.55
CA LEU A 298 -18.46 -5.81 -1.26
C LEU A 298 -18.98 -7.13 -1.85
N MET A 299 -18.62 -7.43 -3.09
CA MET A 299 -19.00 -8.68 -3.76
C MET A 299 -18.36 -9.90 -3.08
N GLU A 300 -17.06 -9.84 -2.79
CA GLU A 300 -16.30 -10.95 -2.20
C GLU A 300 -16.71 -11.28 -0.75
N HIS A 301 -16.98 -10.25 0.07
CA HIS A 301 -17.25 -10.44 1.50
C HIS A 301 -18.73 -10.59 1.83
N GLN A 302 -19.62 -10.05 0.99
CA GLN A 302 -21.05 -9.97 1.31
C GLN A 302 -21.97 -10.40 0.16
N GLY A 303 -21.43 -10.74 -1.02
CA GLY A 303 -22.23 -11.04 -2.23
C GLY A 303 -23.05 -9.84 -2.73
N THR A 304 -22.69 -8.61 -2.30
CA THR A 304 -23.45 -7.41 -2.59
C THR A 304 -22.97 -6.75 -3.87
N THR A 305 -23.91 -6.37 -4.72
CA THR A 305 -23.68 -5.62 -5.96
C THR A 305 -24.58 -4.39 -6.02
N ILE A 306 -24.16 -3.37 -6.75
CA ILE A 306 -24.96 -2.17 -7.00
C ILE A 306 -25.73 -2.35 -8.31
N SER A 307 -27.07 -2.29 -8.25
CA SER A 307 -27.93 -2.38 -9.43
C SER A 307 -27.89 -1.07 -10.26
N ALA A 308 -28.27 -1.16 -11.53
CA ALA A 308 -28.34 0.02 -12.40
C ALA A 308 -29.29 1.11 -11.86
N GLU A 309 -30.36 0.71 -11.16
CA GLU A 309 -31.32 1.62 -10.54
C GLU A 309 -30.74 2.36 -9.33
N GLN A 310 -29.86 1.70 -8.58
CA GLN A 310 -29.21 2.28 -7.40
C GLN A 310 -28.12 3.30 -7.75
N VAL A 311 -27.59 3.28 -8.99
CA VAL A 311 -26.48 4.18 -9.40
C VAL A 311 -26.85 5.65 -9.23
N ALA A 312 -28.06 6.06 -9.67
CA ALA A 312 -28.49 7.45 -9.54
C ALA A 312 -28.61 7.89 -8.08
N THR A 313 -29.12 7.00 -7.22
CA THR A 313 -29.18 7.25 -5.77
C THR A 313 -27.79 7.39 -5.17
N LEU A 314 -26.85 6.51 -5.55
CA LEU A 314 -25.46 6.58 -5.10
C LEU A 314 -24.79 7.90 -5.52
N GLU A 315 -24.98 8.35 -6.76
CA GLU A 315 -24.45 9.64 -7.23
C GLU A 315 -24.97 10.83 -6.42
N VAL A 316 -26.26 10.84 -6.08
CA VAL A 316 -26.88 11.90 -5.26
C VAL A 316 -26.35 11.86 -3.83
N LEU A 317 -26.30 10.69 -3.20
CA LEU A 317 -25.77 10.51 -1.86
C LEU A 317 -24.29 10.92 -1.79
N PHE A 318 -23.48 10.47 -2.75
CA PHE A 318 -22.06 10.83 -2.84
C PHE A 318 -21.85 12.35 -2.89
N ARG A 319 -22.59 13.07 -3.76
CA ARG A 319 -22.48 14.52 -3.87
C ARG A 319 -22.83 15.21 -2.55
N ARG A 320 -23.94 14.82 -1.94
CA ARG A 320 -24.39 15.38 -0.66
C ARG A 320 -23.35 15.20 0.43
N VAL A 321 -22.82 13.99 0.59
CA VAL A 321 -21.76 13.71 1.57
C VAL A 321 -20.48 14.48 1.22
N GLY A 322 -20.13 14.59 -0.06
CA GLY A 322 -18.99 15.38 -0.52
C GLY A 322 -19.11 16.85 -0.16
N GLU A 323 -20.28 17.48 -0.34
CA GLU A 323 -20.57 18.86 0.04
C GLU A 323 -20.49 19.06 1.56
N ASP A 324 -20.97 18.09 2.35
CA ASP A 324 -20.82 18.10 3.81
C ASP A 324 -19.34 18.05 4.23
N ARG A 325 -18.53 17.22 3.58
CA ARG A 325 -17.08 17.19 3.82
C ARG A 325 -16.38 18.49 3.46
N ILE A 326 -16.75 19.13 2.36
CA ILE A 326 -16.20 20.46 1.99
C ILE A 326 -16.48 21.48 3.10
N ARG A 327 -17.69 21.52 3.65
CA ARG A 327 -18.03 22.41 4.77
C ARG A 327 -17.19 22.12 6.02
N GLN A 328 -17.02 20.85 6.37
CA GLN A 328 -16.22 20.41 7.52
C GLN A 328 -14.75 20.82 7.36
N PHE A 329 -14.13 20.54 6.21
CA PHE A 329 -12.74 20.88 5.95
C PHE A 329 -12.50 22.38 5.76
N ALA A 330 -13.50 23.14 5.28
CA ALA A 330 -13.43 24.59 5.25
C ALA A 330 -13.36 25.19 6.67
N LEU A 331 -14.17 24.66 7.60
CA LEU A 331 -14.13 25.08 9.00
C LEU A 331 -12.81 24.70 9.67
N ASP A 332 -12.36 23.47 9.47
CA ASP A 332 -11.08 22.97 9.98
C ASP A 332 -9.91 23.85 9.50
N SER A 333 -9.88 24.15 8.19
CA SER A 333 -8.86 25.03 7.62
C SER A 333 -8.92 26.45 8.20
N ALA A 334 -10.12 27.01 8.36
CA ALA A 334 -10.29 28.36 8.88
C ALA A 334 -9.79 28.48 10.34
N VAL A 335 -10.12 27.48 11.19
CA VAL A 335 -9.67 27.45 12.60
C VAL A 335 -8.16 27.31 12.72
N ASN A 336 -7.55 26.54 11.82
CA ASN A 336 -6.10 26.31 11.79
C ASN A 336 -5.33 27.33 10.94
N ASN A 337 -6.00 28.39 10.45
CA ASN A 337 -5.41 29.41 9.59
C ASN A 337 -4.72 28.85 8.33
N LEU A 338 -5.32 27.82 7.72
CA LEU A 338 -4.83 27.18 6.51
C LEU A 338 -5.55 27.74 5.27
N PRO A 339 -4.87 27.91 4.14
CA PRO A 339 -5.52 28.29 2.90
C PRO A 339 -6.48 27.18 2.42
N TYR A 340 -7.69 27.57 2.00
CA TYR A 340 -8.70 26.63 1.53
C TYR A 340 -9.35 27.08 0.22
N ASN A 341 -9.15 26.32 -0.84
CA ASN A 341 -9.75 26.57 -2.14
C ASN A 341 -11.08 25.83 -2.27
N ARG A 342 -12.16 26.39 -1.71
CA ARG A 342 -13.49 25.80 -1.72
C ARG A 342 -13.98 25.45 -3.13
N HIS A 343 -13.84 26.36 -4.09
CA HIS A 343 -14.27 26.14 -5.47
C HIS A 343 -13.52 24.95 -6.11
N GLY A 344 -12.20 24.84 -5.88
CA GLY A 344 -11.41 23.69 -6.36
C GLY A 344 -11.84 22.36 -5.73
N GLU A 345 -12.33 22.37 -4.49
CA GLU A 345 -12.85 21.17 -3.81
C GLU A 345 -14.24 20.80 -4.34
N GLU A 346 -15.11 21.77 -4.62
CA GLU A 346 -16.43 21.56 -5.26
C GLU A 346 -16.27 20.96 -6.66
N LEU A 347 -15.35 21.48 -7.48
CA LEU A 347 -15.02 20.89 -8.78
C LEU A 347 -14.50 19.46 -8.66
N ALA A 348 -13.66 19.17 -7.65
CA ALA A 348 -13.16 17.82 -7.42
C ALA A 348 -14.30 16.83 -7.10
N VAL A 349 -15.22 17.19 -6.19
CA VAL A 349 -16.39 16.35 -5.86
C VAL A 349 -17.27 16.12 -7.09
N GLN A 350 -17.48 17.15 -7.93
CA GLN A 350 -18.23 17.02 -9.17
C GLN A 350 -17.56 16.04 -10.14
N GLN A 351 -16.24 16.16 -10.35
CA GLN A 351 -15.47 15.25 -11.19
C GLN A 351 -15.51 13.82 -10.64
N PHE A 352 -15.31 13.63 -9.35
CA PHE A 352 -15.38 12.31 -8.73
C PHE A 352 -16.77 11.67 -8.83
N SER A 353 -17.83 12.45 -8.67
CA SER A 353 -19.19 11.98 -8.89
C SER A 353 -19.40 11.45 -10.31
N SER A 354 -18.83 12.11 -11.32
CA SER A 354 -18.94 11.68 -12.72
C SER A 354 -18.23 10.36 -13.03
N LEU A 355 -17.33 9.89 -12.15
CA LEU A 355 -16.63 8.60 -12.27
C LEU A 355 -17.49 7.41 -11.82
N ILE A 356 -18.50 7.64 -10.98
CA ILE A 356 -19.27 6.55 -10.33
C ILE A 356 -19.97 5.68 -11.37
N ARG A 357 -20.78 6.28 -12.23
CA ARG A 357 -21.55 5.54 -13.24
C ARG A 357 -20.66 4.77 -14.23
N PRO A 358 -19.69 5.40 -14.92
CA PRO A 358 -18.81 4.67 -15.82
C PRO A 358 -17.90 3.66 -15.10
N GLY A 359 -17.53 3.93 -13.86
CA GLY A 359 -16.76 3.00 -13.03
C GLY A 359 -17.55 1.74 -12.68
N LEU A 360 -18.82 1.88 -12.27
CA LEU A 360 -19.73 0.77 -12.04
C LEU A 360 -19.99 -0.06 -13.30
N GLN A 361 -20.24 0.59 -14.44
CA GLN A 361 -20.43 -0.10 -15.71
C GLN A 361 -19.20 -0.92 -16.12
N ARG A 362 -18.01 -0.35 -15.97
CA ARG A 362 -16.75 -1.06 -16.25
C ARG A 362 -16.55 -2.24 -15.30
N PHE A 363 -16.81 -2.05 -14.01
CA PHE A 363 -16.73 -3.12 -13.02
C PHE A 363 -17.69 -4.26 -13.31
N GLN A 364 -18.93 -3.98 -13.74
CA GLN A 364 -19.91 -5.01 -14.13
C GLN A 364 -19.49 -5.80 -15.37
N GLN A 365 -18.73 -5.20 -16.29
CA GLN A 365 -18.20 -5.87 -17.49
C GLN A 365 -16.98 -6.74 -17.15
N ASP A 366 -16.12 -6.29 -16.24
CA ASP A 366 -14.93 -7.01 -15.79
C ASP A 366 -14.75 -6.82 -14.27
N PRO A 367 -15.39 -7.66 -13.45
CA PRO A 367 -15.27 -7.58 -12.00
C PRO A 367 -13.94 -8.17 -11.49
N LEU A 368 -13.24 -8.95 -12.32
CA LEU A 368 -11.98 -9.57 -11.96
C LEU A 368 -10.84 -8.58 -12.23
N ALA A 369 -10.18 -8.12 -11.17
CA ALA A 369 -8.93 -7.39 -11.33
C ALA A 369 -7.75 -8.35 -11.40
N ILE A 370 -6.65 -7.90 -12.01
CA ILE A 370 -5.38 -8.57 -11.93
C ILE A 370 -4.88 -8.44 -10.49
N GLN A 371 -4.95 -9.54 -9.75
CA GLN A 371 -4.34 -9.68 -8.44
C GLN A 371 -3.22 -10.71 -8.55
N LEU A 372 -2.03 -10.33 -8.11
CA LEU A 372 -0.93 -11.26 -8.01
C LEU A 372 -1.23 -12.29 -6.92
N PRO A 373 -0.93 -13.57 -7.17
CA PRO A 373 -1.22 -14.64 -6.22
C PRO A 373 -0.46 -14.45 -4.91
N SER A 374 -0.99 -15.02 -3.83
CA SER A 374 -0.29 -15.07 -2.56
C SER A 374 1.00 -15.89 -2.67
N TRP A 375 2.00 -15.50 -1.91
CA TRP A 375 3.27 -16.20 -1.86
C TRP A 375 3.12 -17.64 -1.32
N SER A 376 2.18 -17.88 -0.40
CA SER A 376 1.88 -19.25 0.08
C SER A 376 1.44 -20.19 -1.04
N ARG A 377 0.61 -19.70 -1.98
CA ARG A 377 0.22 -20.48 -3.17
C ARG A 377 1.41 -20.78 -4.08
N LEU A 378 2.24 -19.78 -4.34
CA LEU A 378 3.39 -19.93 -5.22
C LEU A 378 4.43 -20.88 -4.64
N LEU A 379 4.74 -20.75 -3.35
CA LEU A 379 5.71 -21.60 -2.68
C LEU A 379 5.28 -23.06 -2.59
N SER A 380 3.98 -23.34 -2.62
CA SER A 380 3.48 -24.71 -2.71
C SER A 380 3.78 -25.38 -4.05
N CYS A 381 3.94 -24.61 -5.12
CA CYS A 381 4.26 -25.10 -6.47
C CYS A 381 5.74 -24.92 -6.82
N ALA A 382 6.38 -23.86 -6.34
CA ALA A 382 7.76 -23.48 -6.64
C ALA A 382 8.46 -23.00 -5.36
N SER A 383 8.92 -23.93 -4.53
CA SER A 383 9.48 -23.65 -3.20
C SER A 383 10.71 -22.74 -3.19
N ARG A 384 11.43 -22.65 -4.32
CA ARG A 384 12.62 -21.79 -4.47
C ARG A 384 12.35 -20.45 -5.13
N LEU A 385 11.09 -20.16 -5.51
CA LEU A 385 10.77 -18.95 -6.29
C LEU A 385 11.22 -17.66 -5.60
N GLN A 386 11.17 -17.58 -4.28
CA GLN A 386 11.64 -16.39 -3.55
C GLN A 386 13.16 -16.21 -3.69
N ASP A 387 13.94 -17.28 -3.61
CA ASP A 387 15.38 -17.24 -3.78
C ASP A 387 15.75 -16.90 -5.23
N ASP A 388 15.09 -17.55 -6.17
CA ASP A 388 15.30 -17.32 -7.60
C ASP A 388 14.92 -15.87 -7.99
N LEU A 389 13.83 -15.34 -7.42
CA LEU A 389 13.42 -13.95 -7.62
C LEU A 389 14.43 -12.94 -7.03
N ALA A 390 14.89 -13.20 -5.81
CA ALA A 390 15.91 -12.37 -5.17
C ALA A 390 17.21 -12.36 -6.00
N GLN A 391 17.64 -13.53 -6.48
CA GLN A 391 18.83 -13.66 -7.31
C GLN A 391 18.66 -12.96 -8.68
N ALA A 392 17.51 -13.16 -9.34
CA ALA A 392 17.19 -12.51 -10.61
C ALA A 392 17.16 -10.97 -10.48
N GLY A 393 16.68 -10.46 -9.34
CA GLY A 393 16.69 -9.02 -9.06
C GLY A 393 18.08 -8.44 -8.77
N LEU A 394 19.05 -9.29 -8.46
CA LEU A 394 20.47 -8.94 -8.27
C LEU A 394 21.29 -9.13 -9.55
N ASP A 395 20.73 -9.75 -10.59
CA ASP A 395 21.46 -9.98 -11.84
C ASP A 395 21.75 -8.65 -12.55
N ARG A 396 23.03 -8.39 -12.78
CA ARG A 396 23.56 -7.19 -13.46
C ARG A 396 24.14 -7.53 -14.85
N CYS A 397 23.97 -8.78 -15.30
CA CYS A 397 24.42 -9.21 -16.63
C CYS A 397 23.42 -8.71 -17.67
N GLY A 398 23.67 -7.54 -18.23
CA GLY A 398 22.97 -6.98 -19.38
C GLY A 398 23.77 -7.03 -20.70
N ASP A 399 25.01 -7.56 -20.69
CA ASP A 399 25.86 -7.69 -21.89
C ASP A 399 26.53 -9.06 -21.95
N ASN A 400 26.16 -9.82 -22.96
CA ASN A 400 26.79 -10.97 -23.63
C ASN A 400 27.66 -11.94 -22.81
N ASP A 401 27.27 -13.21 -22.94
CA ASP A 401 28.01 -14.45 -22.66
C ASP A 401 27.92 -15.01 -21.23
N SER A 402 26.79 -15.60 -20.97
CA SER A 402 26.74 -16.98 -20.47
C SER A 402 25.29 -17.37 -20.19
N ALA A 403 24.72 -18.17 -21.07
CA ALA A 403 23.49 -18.89 -20.82
C ALA A 403 23.72 -19.80 -19.59
N ILE A 404 23.42 -19.31 -18.41
CA ILE A 404 23.24 -20.18 -17.25
C ILE A 404 21.92 -20.90 -17.52
N SER A 405 22.04 -22.17 -17.86
CA SER A 405 20.93 -23.09 -17.98
C SER A 405 20.17 -23.17 -16.65
N LEU A 406 19.24 -22.27 -16.46
CA LEU A 406 18.16 -22.40 -15.48
C LEU A 406 17.10 -23.32 -16.09
N ALA A 407 17.45 -24.59 -16.27
CA ALA A 407 16.46 -25.60 -16.57
C ALA A 407 15.62 -25.82 -15.32
N PRO A 408 14.30 -25.67 -15.39
CA PRO A 408 13.42 -25.99 -14.27
C PRO A 408 13.43 -27.53 -14.11
N ASN A 409 14.19 -28.00 -13.12
CA ASN A 409 14.05 -29.37 -12.63
C ASN A 409 12.79 -29.44 -11.76
N ALA A 410 11.63 -29.52 -12.39
CA ALA A 410 10.38 -29.80 -11.70
C ALA A 410 9.45 -30.60 -12.62
N ARG A 411 9.72 -31.88 -12.72
CA ARG A 411 8.65 -32.84 -12.95
C ARG A 411 8.18 -33.36 -11.59
N SER A 412 7.28 -32.62 -10.96
CA SER A 412 6.30 -33.14 -10.02
C SER A 412 4.95 -32.64 -10.48
N GLU A 413 4.16 -33.56 -11.02
CA GLU A 413 2.81 -33.34 -11.50
C GLU A 413 1.97 -32.64 -10.42
N CYS A 414 1.51 -31.45 -10.72
CA CYS A 414 0.49 -30.77 -9.92
C CYS A 414 -0.85 -31.52 -10.16
N PRO A 415 -1.57 -32.00 -9.13
CA PRO A 415 -2.88 -32.58 -9.36
C PRO A 415 -3.82 -31.52 -9.88
N SER A 416 -4.44 -31.77 -11.02
CA SER A 416 -5.54 -30.98 -11.56
C SER A 416 -6.68 -30.93 -10.53
N LEU A 417 -6.93 -29.74 -9.94
CA LEU A 417 -8.12 -29.46 -9.16
C LEU A 417 -9.19 -28.90 -10.11
N VAL A 418 -10.19 -29.72 -10.35
CA VAL A 418 -11.52 -29.34 -10.89
C VAL A 418 -12.24 -28.43 -9.87
#